data_d4f6011e82b8051951ebd09f0cf060a3
#
_entry.id   d4f6011e82b8051951ebd09f0cf060a3
#
_cell.length_a   1.000
_cell.length_b   1.000
_cell.length_c   1.000
_cell.angle_alpha   90.00
_cell.angle_beta   90.00
_cell.angle_gamma   90.00
#
_symmetry.space_group_name_H-M   'P 1'
#
loop_
_entity.id
_entity.type
_entity.pdbx_description
1 polymer ?
#
loop_
_entity_poly.entity_id
_entity_poly.type
_entity_poly.pdbx_seq_one_letter_code
_entity_poly.pdbx_strand_id
1 'polypeptide(L)'
;LDKYRFSLKALYIPINLNYKLSSSSVSKKQLILEIKGKAKIYCDLKRHLSPRTVGTIMRSLPLEGHAHLMGKSIAYFETSIDSGTERPRKEFKKGDVAFLSSSGDICFFIADVDSGKTMTPIGKLGENMDALNDLKPGDSFLLYEVAG
;
A
#
# COMPACT_ATOMS: atom_id res chain seq x y z
N LEU A 1 -4.95 14.78 -28.68
CA LEU A 1 -4.89 14.26 -28.25
C LEU A 1 -4.99 14.08 -27.52
N ASP A 2 -4.83 14.16 -27.74
CA ASP A 2 -4.95 13.59 -27.01
C ASP A 2 -5.08 13.61 -26.17
N LYS A 3 -5.20 13.67 -26.67
CA LYS A 3 -5.28 13.26 -25.97
C LYS A 3 -5.22 13.34 -25.02
N TYR A 4 -4.76 13.70 -25.41
CA TYR A 4 -4.73 13.56 -24.46
C TYR A 4 -4.78 13.74 -23.79
N ARG A 5 -5.40 14.04 -24.33
CA ARG A 5 -5.36 13.90 -23.85
C ARG A 5 -5.34 14.02 -22.95
N PHE A 6 -5.12 14.34 -23.22
CA PHE A 6 -5.05 14.17 -22.35
C PHE A 6 -5.03 14.51 -21.80
N SER A 7 -5.69 14.89 -22.32
CA SER A 7 -5.42 14.84 -21.92
C SER A 7 -5.19 15.29 -21.19
N LEU A 8 -5.41 15.69 -21.45
CA LEU A 8 -5.01 15.64 -20.92
C LEU A 8 -4.64 15.99 -20.27
N LYS A 9 -4.96 16.35 -20.60
CA LYS A 9 -4.47 16.23 -20.22
C LYS A 9 -3.76 16.24 -19.55
N ALA A 10 -4.30 16.67 -20.10
CA ALA A 10 -3.47 16.27 -19.66
C ALA A 10 -2.86 16.70 -19.08
N LEU A 11 -2.99 17.01 -19.33
CA LEU A 11 -2.29 16.85 -19.00
C LEU A 11 -1.47 17.23 -18.52
N TYR A 12 -1.36 17.44 -18.71
CA TYR A 12 -0.39 17.26 -18.48
C TYR A 12 0.57 17.49 -17.93
N ILE A 13 0.05 17.79 -18.35
CA ILE A 13 1.09 17.50 -17.98
C ILE A 13 1.92 17.70 -17.86
N PRO A 14 1.78 17.80 -18.08
CA PRO A 14 2.80 17.40 -17.99
C PRO A 14 3.65 17.44 -17.66
N ILE A 15 3.72 17.42 -17.89
CA ILE A 15 4.65 16.93 -17.59
C ILE A 15 5.53 17.13 -17.34
N ASN A 16 5.53 17.21 -17.36
CA ASN A 16 6.54 16.90 -17.03
C ASN A 16 7.31 17.03 -16.48
N LEU A 17 7.43 17.25 -16.53
CA LEU A 17 8.18 16.98 -16.00
C LEU A 17 8.87 16.67 -15.70
N ASN A 18 8.77 16.57 -15.68
CA ASN A 18 9.46 15.92 -15.37
C ASN A 18 10.24 15.74 -15.10
N TYR A 19 10.48 15.59 -15.07
CA TYR A 19 11.17 15.06 -14.87
C TYR A 19 12.02 14.98 -14.15
N LYS A 20 12.31 14.82 -14.37
CA LYS A 20 13.15 14.55 -13.67
C LYS A 20 13.07 14.51 -12.41
N LEU A 21 13.28 14.59 -12.08
CA LEU A 21 13.04 14.13 -10.82
C LEU A 21 12.84 12.67 -10.60
N SER A 22 12.94 11.94 -11.45
CA SER A 22 12.67 10.53 -11.44
C SER A 22 13.61 9.74 -10.55
N SER A 23 14.79 10.21 -10.29
CA SER A 23 15.73 9.47 -9.45
C SER A 23 15.22 9.32 -8.02
N SER A 24 14.36 10.22 -7.56
CA SER A 24 13.84 10.12 -6.22
C SER A 24 12.90 8.94 -6.04
N SER A 25 12.42 8.35 -7.10
CA SER A 25 11.47 7.25 -7.01
C SER A 25 12.14 5.89 -6.83
N VAL A 26 13.46 5.78 -6.90
CA VAL A 26 14.11 4.46 -6.80
C VAL A 26 13.98 3.83 -5.43
N SER A 27 13.76 4.62 -4.37
CA SER A 27 13.65 4.09 -3.03
C SER A 27 12.22 3.77 -2.60
N LYS A 28 11.23 4.09 -3.44
CA LYS A 28 9.83 3.77 -3.13
C LYS A 28 9.09 3.37 -4.39
N LYS A 29 8.06 2.58 -4.20
CA LYS A 29 7.15 2.19 -5.27
C LYS A 29 5.75 2.59 -4.89
N GLN A 30 5.02 3.13 -5.85
CA GLN A 30 3.65 3.57 -5.65
C GLN A 30 2.70 2.51 -6.18
N LEU A 31 1.77 2.13 -5.33
CA LEU A 31 0.82 1.07 -5.64
C LEU A 31 -0.59 1.60 -5.50
N ILE A 32 -1.52 0.80 -6.01
CA ILE A 32 -2.95 0.97 -5.75
C ILE A 32 -3.40 -0.19 -4.88
N LEU A 33 -4.08 0.16 -3.79
CA LEU A 33 -4.85 -0.79 -3.00
C LEU A 33 -6.31 -0.60 -3.39
N GLU A 34 -6.84 -1.56 -4.09
CA GLU A 34 -8.23 -1.50 -4.53
C GLU A 34 -9.11 -2.31 -3.59
N ILE A 35 -10.20 -1.68 -3.12
CA ILE A 35 -11.30 -2.43 -2.52
C ILE A 35 -12.19 -2.76 -3.68
N LYS A 36 -12.23 -4.03 -4.08
CA LYS A 36 -12.78 -4.43 -5.37
C LYS A 36 -14.22 -3.98 -5.54
N GLY A 37 -14.45 -3.22 -6.61
CA GLY A 37 -15.76 -2.69 -6.93
C GLY A 37 -16.18 -1.46 -6.15
N LYS A 38 -15.32 -0.93 -5.27
CA LYS A 38 -15.70 0.18 -4.39
C LYS A 38 -14.76 1.37 -4.44
N ALA A 39 -13.46 1.17 -4.28
CA ALA A 39 -12.55 2.30 -4.12
C ALA A 39 -11.14 1.91 -4.47
N LYS A 40 -10.34 2.93 -4.82
CA LYS A 40 -8.91 2.78 -5.05
C LYS A 40 -8.18 3.74 -4.13
N ILE A 41 -7.17 3.24 -3.45
CA ILE A 41 -6.41 3.97 -2.46
C ILE A 41 -4.95 3.95 -2.87
N TYR A 42 -4.30 5.10 -2.87
CA TYR A 42 -2.87 5.15 -3.19
C TYR A 42 -2.05 4.61 -2.02
N CYS A 43 -1.00 3.87 -2.34
CA CYS A 43 -0.16 3.22 -1.35
C CYS A 43 1.29 3.30 -1.81
N ASP A 44 2.16 3.83 -0.96
CA ASP A 44 3.59 3.91 -1.26
C ASP A 44 4.34 2.88 -0.43
N LEU A 45 5.03 1.96 -1.08
CA LEU A 45 5.96 1.09 -0.38
C LEU A 45 7.33 1.74 -0.38
N LYS A 46 7.97 1.76 0.78
CA LYS A 46 9.21 2.49 1.00
C LYS A 46 10.33 1.52 1.33
N ARG A 47 11.15 1.25 0.33
CA ARG A 47 12.26 0.29 0.48
C ARG A 47 13.19 0.63 1.63
N HIS A 48 13.41 1.91 1.89
CA HIS A 48 14.32 2.29 2.97
C HIS A 48 13.82 1.87 4.34
N LEU A 49 12.52 1.62 4.50
CA LEU A 49 11.98 1.13 5.76
C LEU A 49 12.34 -0.34 5.96
N SER A 50 12.15 -1.16 4.94
CA SER A 50 12.34 -2.61 5.06
C SER A 50 12.66 -3.18 3.69
N PRO A 51 13.92 -3.07 3.26
CA PRO A 51 14.27 -3.39 1.86
C PRO A 51 13.94 -4.81 1.42
N ARG A 52 14.17 -5.79 2.28
CA ARG A 52 13.93 -7.19 1.88
C ARG A 52 12.46 -7.49 1.77
N THR A 53 11.68 -7.04 2.76
CA THR A 53 10.24 -7.29 2.79
C THR A 53 9.56 -6.57 1.63
N VAL A 54 9.90 -5.29 1.43
CA VAL A 54 9.32 -4.52 0.32
C VAL A 54 9.69 -5.16 -1.02
N GLY A 55 10.95 -5.58 -1.18
CA GLY A 55 11.39 -6.24 -2.40
C GLY A 55 10.60 -7.50 -2.69
N THR A 56 10.36 -8.32 -1.66
CA THR A 56 9.60 -9.55 -1.82
C THR A 56 8.15 -9.27 -2.21
N ILE A 57 7.53 -8.28 -1.55
CA ILE A 57 6.15 -7.91 -1.89
C ILE A 57 6.07 -7.42 -3.33
N MET A 58 7.01 -6.57 -3.75
CA MET A 58 6.99 -6.05 -5.12
C MET A 58 7.11 -7.14 -6.16
N ARG A 59 7.92 -8.16 -5.89
CA ARG A 59 8.07 -9.29 -6.81
C ARG A 59 6.84 -10.19 -6.84
N SER A 60 5.98 -10.09 -5.86
CA SER A 60 4.80 -10.94 -5.72
C SER A 60 3.53 -10.30 -6.28
N LEU A 61 3.59 -9.04 -6.66
CA LEU A 61 2.40 -8.32 -7.15
C LEU A 61 1.94 -8.87 -8.49
N PRO A 62 0.64 -8.85 -8.79
CA PRO A 62 -0.44 -8.35 -7.94
C PRO A 62 -0.82 -9.35 -6.85
N LEU A 63 -1.32 -8.83 -5.73
CA LEU A 63 -1.76 -9.64 -4.61
C LEU A 63 -3.25 -9.40 -4.37
N GLU A 64 -3.94 -10.46 -4.01
CA GLU A 64 -5.39 -10.37 -3.81
C GLU A 64 -5.78 -11.24 -2.62
N GLY A 65 -6.76 -10.78 -1.86
CA GLY A 65 -7.27 -11.56 -0.75
C GLY A 65 -8.49 -10.92 -0.12
N HIS A 66 -9.16 -11.70 0.73
CA HIS A 66 -10.31 -11.20 1.47
C HIS A 66 -9.87 -10.16 2.49
N ALA A 67 -10.68 -9.12 2.65
CA ALA A 67 -10.42 -8.06 3.62
C ALA A 67 -10.87 -8.52 4.99
N HIS A 68 -10.02 -8.27 5.97
CA HIS A 68 -10.30 -8.56 7.37
C HIS A 68 -10.04 -7.34 8.22
N LEU A 69 -10.68 -7.29 9.38
CA LEU A 69 -10.44 -6.24 10.37
C LEU A 69 -9.90 -6.85 11.64
N MET A 70 -8.89 -6.21 12.20
CA MET A 70 -8.35 -6.53 13.51
C MET A 70 -8.79 -5.38 14.42
N GLY A 71 -9.86 -5.59 15.19
CA GLY A 71 -10.51 -4.50 15.88
C GLY A 71 -11.11 -3.52 14.89
N LYS A 72 -11.04 -2.23 15.23
CA LYS A 72 -11.53 -1.17 14.35
C LYS A 72 -10.40 -0.34 13.75
N SER A 73 -9.16 -0.71 14.03
CA SER A 73 -8.01 0.12 13.72
C SER A 73 -7.13 -0.41 12.60
N ILE A 74 -7.25 -1.69 12.28
CA ILE A 74 -6.36 -2.34 11.32
C ILE A 74 -7.18 -3.15 10.34
N ALA A 75 -7.00 -2.87 9.03
CA ALA A 75 -7.54 -3.70 7.98
C ALA A 75 -6.38 -4.50 7.39
N TYR A 76 -6.62 -5.76 7.00
CA TYR A 76 -5.53 -6.56 6.45
C TYR A 76 -6.05 -7.62 5.51
N PHE A 77 -5.13 -8.21 4.73
CA PHE A 77 -5.41 -9.41 3.98
C PHE A 77 -4.19 -10.32 4.04
N GLU A 78 -4.45 -11.62 3.92
CA GLU A 78 -3.41 -12.63 4.04
C GLU A 78 -2.74 -12.89 2.72
N THR A 79 -1.43 -13.13 2.76
CA THR A 79 -0.66 -13.53 1.58
C THR A 79 0.14 -14.77 1.92
N SER A 80 0.72 -15.39 0.90
CA SER A 80 1.64 -16.51 1.09
C SER A 80 3.09 -16.06 1.18
N ILE A 81 3.32 -14.75 1.31
CA ILE A 81 4.68 -14.21 1.38
C ILE A 81 5.32 -14.64 2.69
N ASP A 82 6.54 -15.15 2.57
CA ASP A 82 7.37 -15.55 3.70
C ASP A 82 8.57 -14.62 3.72
N SER A 83 8.58 -13.69 4.68
CA SER A 83 9.66 -12.75 4.83
C SER A 83 9.90 -12.50 6.31
N GLY A 84 11.15 -12.49 6.70
CA GLY A 84 11.49 -12.23 8.09
C GLY A 84 11.15 -10.82 8.52
N THR A 85 11.22 -10.59 9.82
CA THR A 85 10.90 -9.30 10.40
C THR A 85 12.06 -8.33 10.19
N GLU A 86 11.74 -7.10 9.77
CA GLU A 86 12.71 -6.03 9.63
C GLU A 86 12.25 -4.82 10.43
N ARG A 87 13.16 -4.20 11.19
CA ARG A 87 12.91 -2.99 11.96
C ARG A 87 11.56 -3.03 12.69
N PRO A 88 11.32 -4.09 13.46
CA PRO A 88 9.99 -4.34 14.01
C PRO A 88 9.55 -3.28 15.00
N ARG A 89 8.25 -3.00 15.00
CA ARG A 89 7.64 -2.15 15.99
C ARG A 89 6.20 -2.56 16.20
N LYS A 90 5.59 -2.04 17.26
CA LYS A 90 4.19 -2.36 17.60
C LYS A 90 3.28 -1.17 17.42
N GLU A 91 3.81 0.05 17.55
CA GLU A 91 3.01 1.26 17.47
C GLU A 91 3.04 1.82 16.06
N PHE A 92 1.88 2.11 15.55
CA PHE A 92 1.71 2.62 14.19
C PHE A 92 0.72 3.76 14.19
N LYS A 93 0.80 4.58 13.16
CA LYS A 93 -0.06 5.74 13.01
C LYS A 93 -1.04 5.51 11.86
N LYS A 94 -2.15 6.22 11.90
CA LYS A 94 -3.11 6.22 10.80
C LYS A 94 -2.38 6.39 9.48
N GLY A 95 -2.66 5.50 8.54
CA GLY A 95 -2.05 5.52 7.21
C GLY A 95 -0.80 4.68 7.07
N ASP A 96 -0.26 4.14 8.16
CA ASP A 96 0.90 3.25 8.05
C ASP A 96 0.51 1.94 7.40
N VAL A 97 1.48 1.31 6.73
CA VAL A 97 1.33 -0.03 6.16
C VAL A 97 2.44 -0.90 6.74
N ALA A 98 2.07 -2.09 7.17
CA ALA A 98 3.02 -3.00 7.81
C ALA A 98 2.80 -4.43 7.35
N PHE A 99 3.82 -5.26 7.56
CA PHE A 99 3.77 -6.67 7.23
C PHE A 99 3.94 -7.49 8.49
N LEU A 100 3.02 -8.42 8.73
CA LEU A 100 3.09 -9.32 9.87
C LEU A 100 3.73 -10.63 9.43
N SER A 101 4.99 -10.82 9.77
CA SER A 101 5.79 -11.94 9.28
C SER A 101 5.25 -13.30 9.69
N SER A 102 4.62 -13.39 10.86
CA SER A 102 4.15 -14.68 11.38
C SER A 102 3.02 -15.27 10.55
N SER A 103 2.27 -14.45 9.83
CA SER A 103 1.11 -14.92 9.08
C SER A 103 1.08 -14.46 7.63
N GLY A 104 2.00 -13.59 7.23
CA GLY A 104 2.02 -13.09 5.85
C GLY A 104 0.97 -12.03 5.58
N ASP A 105 0.49 -11.35 6.61
CA ASP A 105 -0.56 -10.35 6.45
C ASP A 105 0.02 -9.00 6.06
N ILE A 106 -0.63 -8.34 5.10
CA ILE A 106 -0.35 -6.93 4.81
C ILE A 106 -1.43 -6.12 5.52
N CYS A 107 -0.98 -5.23 6.42
CA CYS A 107 -1.85 -4.52 7.35
C CYS A 107 -1.87 -3.04 7.06
N PHE A 108 -3.06 -2.45 7.08
CA PHE A 108 -3.30 -1.03 6.80
C PHE A 108 -3.92 -0.40 8.04
N PHE A 109 -3.30 0.65 8.55
CA PHE A 109 -3.72 1.24 9.83
C PHE A 109 -4.73 2.36 9.60
N ILE A 110 -5.94 2.14 10.09
CA ILE A 110 -7.06 3.08 9.95
C ILE A 110 -6.99 4.17 11.02
N ALA A 111 -6.32 3.87 12.12
CA ALA A 111 -6.16 4.79 13.24
C ALA A 111 -4.80 4.57 13.90
N ASP A 112 -4.39 5.53 14.74
CA ASP A 112 -3.19 5.35 15.57
C ASP A 112 -3.47 4.25 16.59
N VAL A 113 -2.56 3.28 16.67
CA VAL A 113 -2.80 2.16 17.56
C VAL A 113 -1.51 1.42 17.90
N ASP A 114 -1.47 0.84 19.10
CA ASP A 114 -0.51 -0.19 19.43
C ASP A 114 -1.13 -1.50 18.98
N SER A 115 -0.51 -2.14 17.99
CA SER A 115 -1.07 -3.34 17.37
C SER A 115 -1.05 -4.56 18.28
N GLY A 116 -0.25 -4.51 19.36
CA GLY A 116 -0.06 -5.68 20.22
C GLY A 116 0.83 -6.74 19.60
N LYS A 117 1.24 -6.56 18.37
CA LYS A 117 2.08 -7.50 17.63
C LYS A 117 3.22 -6.76 16.98
N THR A 118 4.38 -7.40 16.93
CA THR A 118 5.55 -6.85 16.26
C THR A 118 5.39 -7.01 14.77
N MET A 119 5.45 -5.89 14.04
CA MET A 119 5.28 -5.89 12.57
C MET A 119 6.39 -5.10 11.90
N THR A 120 6.65 -5.43 10.65
CA THR A 120 7.64 -4.76 9.81
C THR A 120 6.98 -3.57 9.11
N PRO A 121 7.46 -2.33 9.32
CA PRO A 121 6.90 -1.19 8.59
C PRO A 121 7.32 -1.24 7.13
N ILE A 122 6.39 -1.04 6.20
CA ILE A 122 6.68 -1.15 4.78
C ILE A 122 6.25 0.04 3.95
N GLY A 123 5.42 0.92 4.49
CA GLY A 123 5.00 2.06 3.69
C GLY A 123 3.91 2.89 4.32
N LYS A 124 3.24 3.66 3.45
CA LYS A 124 2.15 4.54 3.87
C LYS A 124 1.05 4.57 2.83
N LEU A 125 -0.17 4.71 3.33
CA LEU A 125 -1.32 5.00 2.47
C LEU A 125 -1.32 6.48 2.15
N GLY A 126 -1.78 6.79 0.96
CA GLY A 126 -1.91 8.16 0.52
C GLY A 126 -3.36 8.53 0.31
N GLU A 127 -3.60 9.16 -0.83
CA GLU A 127 -4.90 9.70 -1.17
C GLU A 127 -5.99 8.65 -1.12
N ASN A 128 -7.14 9.04 -0.57
CA ASN A 128 -8.35 8.22 -0.49
C ASN A 128 -8.32 7.13 0.58
N MET A 129 -7.39 7.20 1.53
CA MET A 129 -7.31 6.14 2.55
C MET A 129 -8.54 6.06 3.44
N ASP A 130 -9.35 7.13 3.52
CA ASP A 130 -10.56 7.11 4.33
C ASP A 130 -11.60 6.14 3.78
N ALA A 131 -11.46 5.67 2.56
CA ALA A 131 -12.34 4.64 2.02
C ALA A 131 -12.29 3.34 2.83
N LEU A 132 -11.21 3.12 3.59
CA LEU A 132 -11.11 1.96 4.47
C LEU A 132 -12.14 1.98 5.59
N ASN A 133 -12.67 3.16 5.94
CA ASN A 133 -13.70 3.27 6.99
C ASN A 133 -15.00 2.58 6.57
N ASP A 134 -15.21 2.36 5.29
CA ASP A 134 -16.43 1.76 4.76
C ASP A 134 -16.26 0.29 4.42
N LEU A 135 -15.17 -0.31 4.86
CA LEU A 135 -14.89 -1.72 4.61
C LEU A 135 -15.95 -2.60 5.28
N LYS A 136 -16.43 -3.60 4.54
CA LYS A 136 -17.49 -4.47 5.02
C LYS A 136 -17.09 -5.93 4.88
N PRO A 137 -17.70 -6.82 5.68
CA PRO A 137 -17.47 -8.26 5.49
C PRO A 137 -17.77 -8.66 4.05
N GLY A 138 -16.89 -9.49 3.51
CA GLY A 138 -17.01 -9.92 2.12
C GLY A 138 -16.26 -9.08 1.12
N ASP A 139 -15.75 -7.92 1.52
CA ASP A 139 -14.91 -7.12 0.64
C ASP A 139 -13.59 -7.83 0.37
N SER A 140 -13.00 -7.54 -0.78
CA SER A 140 -11.70 -8.09 -1.16
C SER A 140 -10.76 -6.97 -1.53
N PHE A 141 -9.47 -7.18 -1.23
CA PHE A 141 -8.41 -6.28 -1.61
C PHE A 141 -7.66 -6.80 -2.83
N LEU A 142 -7.25 -5.88 -3.67
CA LEU A 142 -6.30 -6.13 -4.76
C LEU A 142 -5.20 -5.09 -4.65
N LEU A 143 -3.96 -5.55 -4.54
CA LEU A 143 -2.79 -4.66 -4.45
C LEU A 143 -1.96 -4.83 -5.72
N TYR A 144 -1.72 -3.73 -6.44
CA TYR A 144 -0.97 -3.81 -7.69
C TYR A 144 -0.16 -2.55 -7.91
N GLU A 145 0.86 -2.68 -8.75
CA GLU A 145 1.77 -1.58 -9.05
C GLU A 145 1.15 -0.64 -10.07
N VAL A 146 1.31 0.66 -9.82
CA VAL A 146 0.86 1.68 -10.77
C VAL A 146 1.77 1.63 -11.99
N ALA A 147 1.17 1.49 -13.16
CA ALA A 147 1.92 1.56 -14.41
C ALA A 147 2.47 2.96 -14.55
N GLY A 148 3.78 3.04 -14.76
CA GLY A 148 4.42 4.33 -14.68
C GLY A 148 5.04 4.81 -15.92
#